data_ffc206160c50dd02a6768f69b4a7275d
#
_entry.id   ffc206160c50dd02a6768f69b4a7275d
#
_cell.length_a   1.000
_cell.length_b   1.000
_cell.length_c   1.000
_cell.angle_alpha   90.00
_cell.angle_beta   90.00
_cell.angle_gamma   90.00
#
_symmetry.space_group_name_H-M   'P 1'
#
loop_
_entity.id
_entity.type
_entity.pdbx_description
1 polymer ?
#
loop_
_entity_poly.entity_id
_entity_poly.type
_entity_poly.pdbx_seq_one_letter_code
_entity_poly.pdbx_strand_id
1 'polypeptide(L)'
;MEGTALCWGCIPHADLIQLAELARRGGFPEITVHPSQYSIVKSADSRVRERLDDLGVTVGVIDALMTYLPGSARLDEVPPHWRKLMVDLDECLEAAEALHARTLNVAHFLGDPTVKRNALASAVRQVADRAAEVGVRVSLEFIPGTGIPDLGAALDIVRRADHPGVGILFDTWHFLRSGGTPTQLAEVTHGQVFEVQISDRVQPGRHDPYVPMTGRLAPGEGTAPIAEIVRALGVVAPDVVLGVEVFTADIGDPEETVAHLSAATRMFLRSTEFGSPAGIVEPS
;
A
#
# COMPACT_ATOMS: atom_id res chain seq x y z
N MET A 1 -6.73 4.60 16.76
CA MET A 1 -6.63 4.46 15.30
C MET A 1 -6.60 2.98 14.89
N GLU A 2 -7.48 2.20 15.48
CA GLU A 2 -7.70 0.82 15.09
C GLU A 2 -7.98 0.73 13.57
N GLY A 3 -7.45 -0.30 12.91
CA GLY A 3 -7.60 -0.46 11.46
C GLY A 3 -6.78 0.52 10.59
N THR A 4 -5.71 1.13 11.14
CA THR A 4 -4.80 1.99 10.36
C THR A 4 -3.35 1.52 10.44
N ALA A 5 -2.58 1.81 9.39
CA ALA A 5 -1.14 1.56 9.33
C ALA A 5 -0.37 2.82 8.92
N LEU A 6 0.88 2.93 9.37
CA LEU A 6 1.84 3.91 8.86
C LEU A 6 2.69 3.25 7.77
N CYS A 7 2.64 3.78 6.55
CA CYS A 7 3.44 3.26 5.46
C CYS A 7 4.91 3.75 5.55
N TRP A 8 5.85 2.87 5.24
CA TRP A 8 7.29 3.15 5.28
C TRP A 8 7.68 4.39 4.47
N GLY A 9 6.98 4.64 3.37
CA GLY A 9 7.22 5.78 2.49
C GLY A 9 6.97 7.14 3.12
N CYS A 10 6.25 7.20 4.25
CA CYS A 10 6.08 8.45 5.01
C CYS A 10 7.38 8.88 5.69
N ILE A 11 8.24 7.92 6.06
CA ILE A 11 9.54 8.16 6.73
C ILE A 11 10.61 7.28 6.07
N PRO A 12 10.97 7.52 4.81
CA PRO A 12 11.80 6.60 4.00
C PRO A 12 13.25 6.45 4.49
N HIS A 13 13.69 7.24 5.46
CA HIS A 13 15.01 7.16 6.06
C HIS A 13 15.02 6.43 7.40
N ALA A 14 13.85 6.13 7.97
CA ALA A 14 13.76 5.34 9.19
C ALA A 14 14.12 3.87 8.90
N ASP A 15 14.89 3.25 9.78
CA ASP A 15 14.96 1.80 9.81
C ASP A 15 13.64 1.20 10.33
N LEU A 16 13.52 -0.13 10.25
CA LEU A 16 12.28 -0.81 10.63
C LEU A 16 11.86 -0.54 12.08
N ILE A 17 12.81 -0.54 13.01
CA ILE A 17 12.49 -0.34 14.42
C ILE A 17 12.15 1.12 14.71
N GLN A 18 12.89 2.05 14.13
CA GLN A 18 12.55 3.48 14.22
C GLN A 18 11.16 3.76 13.66
N LEU A 19 10.80 3.14 12.51
CA LEU A 19 9.47 3.27 11.94
C LEU A 19 8.38 2.74 12.90
N ALA A 20 8.61 1.58 13.52
CA ALA A 20 7.68 1.01 14.49
C ALA A 20 7.53 1.87 15.76
N GLU A 21 8.62 2.43 16.28
CA GLU A 21 8.58 3.35 17.42
C GLU A 21 7.78 4.62 17.09
N LEU A 22 8.00 5.19 15.91
CA LEU A 22 7.26 6.35 15.42
C LEU A 22 5.77 6.03 15.21
N ALA A 23 5.46 4.89 14.61
CA ALA A 23 4.08 4.43 14.43
C ALA A 23 3.36 4.28 15.77
N ARG A 24 3.99 3.64 16.76
CA ARG A 24 3.43 3.53 18.12
C ARG A 24 3.16 4.89 18.74
N ARG A 25 4.11 5.84 18.68
CA ARG A 25 3.92 7.21 19.21
C ARG A 25 2.77 7.94 18.50
N GLY A 26 2.64 7.75 17.18
CA GLY A 26 1.51 8.25 16.39
C GLY A 26 0.18 7.55 16.67
N GLY A 27 0.21 6.38 17.35
CA GLY A 27 -0.96 5.55 17.63
C GLY A 27 -1.42 4.72 16.44
N PHE A 28 -0.52 4.42 15.49
CA PHE A 28 -0.72 3.44 14.43
C PHE A 28 -0.35 2.05 14.97
N PRO A 29 -1.29 1.08 14.99
CA PRO A 29 -1.03 -0.27 15.48
C PRO A 29 -0.26 -1.13 14.47
N GLU A 30 -0.17 -0.68 13.24
CA GLU A 30 0.42 -1.43 12.14
C GLU A 30 1.33 -0.55 11.28
N ILE A 31 2.31 -1.18 10.63
CA ILE A 31 3.19 -0.55 9.63
C ILE A 31 3.22 -1.36 8.33
N THR A 32 3.52 -0.70 7.22
CA THR A 32 4.06 -1.36 6.02
C THR A 32 5.57 -1.24 6.03
N VAL A 33 6.26 -2.22 5.47
CA VAL A 33 7.72 -2.32 5.53
C VAL A 33 8.28 -2.61 4.15
N HIS A 34 9.28 -1.82 3.72
CA HIS A 34 10.05 -2.21 2.55
C HIS A 34 11.02 -3.36 2.90
N PRO A 35 11.16 -4.42 2.07
CA PRO A 35 12.00 -5.59 2.38
C PRO A 35 13.42 -5.23 2.79
N SER A 36 14.02 -4.21 2.17
CA SER A 36 15.37 -3.76 2.52
C SER A 36 15.52 -3.25 3.96
N GLN A 37 14.44 -2.74 4.59
CA GLN A 37 14.47 -2.33 5.99
C GLN A 37 14.66 -3.55 6.91
N TYR A 38 13.99 -4.67 6.60
CA TYR A 38 14.21 -5.93 7.30
C TYR A 38 15.63 -6.46 7.07
N SER A 39 16.11 -6.49 5.83
CA SER A 39 17.45 -6.98 5.47
C SER A 39 18.57 -6.23 6.18
N ILE A 40 18.39 -4.93 6.42
CA ILE A 40 19.34 -4.11 7.18
C ILE A 40 19.32 -4.51 8.67
N VAL A 41 18.14 -4.59 9.28
CA VAL A 41 18.01 -4.79 10.73
C VAL A 41 18.31 -6.22 11.13
N LYS A 42 17.92 -7.25 10.34
CA LYS A 42 18.16 -8.67 10.65
C LYS A 42 19.65 -9.01 10.84
N SER A 43 20.53 -8.29 10.15
CA SER A 43 21.98 -8.49 10.26
C SER A 43 22.55 -7.93 11.57
N ALA A 44 21.90 -6.96 12.17
CA ALA A 44 22.30 -6.28 13.40
C ALA A 44 21.60 -6.82 14.65
N ASP A 45 20.36 -7.28 14.51
CA ASP A 45 19.52 -7.75 15.62
C ASP A 45 18.65 -8.93 15.20
N SER A 46 18.93 -10.11 15.74
CA SER A 46 18.13 -11.32 15.48
C SER A 46 16.76 -11.32 16.18
N ARG A 47 16.48 -10.35 17.06
CA ARG A 47 15.25 -10.24 17.83
C ARG A 47 14.30 -9.18 17.32
N VAL A 48 14.37 -8.88 16.01
CA VAL A 48 13.52 -7.86 15.39
C VAL A 48 12.04 -8.08 15.71
N ARG A 49 11.57 -9.33 15.63
CA ARG A 49 10.18 -9.69 15.88
C ARG A 49 9.78 -9.43 17.35
N GLU A 50 10.61 -9.86 18.32
CA GLU A 50 10.35 -9.62 19.75
C GLU A 50 10.23 -8.11 20.03
N ARG A 51 11.07 -7.30 19.39
CA ARG A 51 11.00 -5.84 19.56
C ARG A 51 9.70 -5.24 19.01
N LEU A 52 9.20 -5.75 17.88
CA LEU A 52 7.90 -5.31 17.34
C LEU A 52 6.76 -5.70 18.28
N ASP A 53 6.80 -6.92 18.82
CA ASP A 53 5.83 -7.42 19.79
C ASP A 53 5.84 -6.57 21.08
N ASP A 54 7.02 -6.22 21.61
CA ASP A 54 7.19 -5.34 22.77
C ASP A 54 6.64 -3.92 22.51
N LEU A 55 6.76 -3.44 21.28
CA LEU A 55 6.16 -2.17 20.85
C LEU A 55 4.65 -2.26 20.65
N GLY A 56 4.10 -3.46 20.51
CA GLY A 56 2.69 -3.68 20.15
C GLY A 56 2.36 -3.16 18.77
N VAL A 57 3.31 -3.28 17.82
CA VAL A 57 3.16 -2.89 16.42
C VAL A 57 3.31 -4.10 15.53
N THR A 58 2.38 -4.30 14.60
CA THR A 58 2.41 -5.40 13.64
C THR A 58 2.86 -4.92 12.26
N VAL A 59 3.38 -5.85 11.46
CA VAL A 59 3.67 -5.59 10.04
C VAL A 59 2.54 -6.18 9.22
N GLY A 60 1.81 -5.33 8.50
CA GLY A 60 0.70 -5.78 7.65
C GLY A 60 1.15 -6.15 6.26
N VAL A 61 1.97 -5.33 5.66
CA VAL A 61 2.34 -5.41 4.24
C VAL A 61 3.85 -5.32 4.07
N ILE A 62 4.40 -6.20 3.26
CA ILE A 62 5.72 -6.02 2.65
C ILE A 62 5.53 -5.25 1.34
N ASP A 63 6.12 -4.07 1.23
CA ASP A 63 5.81 -3.09 0.18
C ASP A 63 7.08 -2.46 -0.42
N ALA A 64 7.51 -2.84 -1.65
CA ALA A 64 6.85 -3.72 -2.58
C ALA A 64 7.86 -4.58 -3.37
N LEU A 65 7.38 -5.65 -3.98
CA LEU A 65 8.11 -6.39 -5.03
C LEU A 65 7.90 -5.68 -6.37
N MET A 66 8.98 -5.11 -6.95
CA MET A 66 8.92 -4.31 -8.19
C MET A 66 9.72 -4.92 -9.36
N THR A 67 10.40 -6.04 -9.13
CA THR A 67 11.38 -6.59 -10.09
C THR A 67 10.90 -7.81 -10.85
N TYR A 68 9.79 -8.43 -10.44
CA TYR A 68 9.42 -9.77 -10.88
C TYR A 68 8.50 -9.80 -12.12
N LEU A 69 7.67 -8.80 -12.28
CA LEU A 69 6.68 -8.80 -13.36
C LEU A 69 7.36 -8.63 -14.73
N PRO A 70 6.83 -9.28 -15.79
CA PRO A 70 7.31 -9.06 -17.15
C PRO A 70 7.28 -7.57 -17.50
N GLY A 71 8.38 -7.07 -18.08
CA GLY A 71 8.53 -5.66 -18.41
C GLY A 71 8.82 -4.74 -17.21
N SER A 72 9.11 -5.30 -16.02
CA SER A 72 9.67 -4.49 -14.92
C SER A 72 10.93 -3.76 -15.34
N ALA A 73 11.12 -2.55 -14.84
CA ALA A 73 12.29 -1.73 -15.14
C ALA A 73 13.58 -2.46 -14.74
N ARG A 74 14.60 -2.38 -15.59
CA ARG A 74 15.92 -2.92 -15.29
C ARG A 74 16.64 -2.01 -14.32
N LEU A 75 17.55 -2.55 -13.52
CA LEU A 75 18.25 -1.78 -12.49
C LEU A 75 19.02 -0.56 -13.05
N ASP A 76 19.52 -0.65 -14.28
CA ASP A 76 20.20 0.44 -14.98
C ASP A 76 19.24 1.53 -15.48
N GLU A 77 17.96 1.22 -15.64
CA GLU A 77 16.90 2.15 -16.03
C GLU A 77 16.28 2.88 -14.82
N VAL A 78 16.49 2.34 -13.62
CA VAL A 78 15.97 2.93 -12.38
C VAL A 78 16.85 4.07 -11.88
N PRO A 79 16.28 5.23 -11.51
CA PRO A 79 17.02 6.32 -10.89
C PRO A 79 17.89 5.83 -9.72
N PRO A 80 19.16 6.31 -9.61
CA PRO A 80 20.13 5.78 -8.63
C PRO A 80 19.62 5.70 -7.19
N HIS A 81 18.85 6.69 -6.76
CA HIS A 81 18.32 6.78 -5.40
C HIS A 81 17.21 5.75 -5.09
N TRP A 82 16.59 5.16 -6.13
CA TRP A 82 15.57 4.13 -5.98
C TRP A 82 16.09 2.70 -6.19
N ARG A 83 17.34 2.53 -6.67
CA ARG A 83 17.90 1.20 -6.95
C ARG A 83 17.94 0.29 -5.72
N LYS A 84 18.10 0.87 -4.53
CA LYS A 84 18.05 0.12 -3.27
C LYS A 84 16.69 -0.49 -2.96
N LEU A 85 15.63 -0.03 -3.64
CA LEU A 85 14.28 -0.55 -3.51
C LEU A 85 13.99 -1.72 -4.48
N MET A 86 14.92 -2.02 -5.40
CA MET A 86 14.76 -3.09 -6.39
C MET A 86 15.26 -4.41 -5.81
N VAL A 87 14.45 -5.01 -4.94
CA VAL A 87 14.73 -6.30 -4.28
C VAL A 87 14.08 -7.44 -5.04
N ASP A 88 14.56 -8.66 -4.83
CA ASP A 88 13.99 -9.85 -5.47
C ASP A 88 12.86 -10.49 -4.65
N LEU A 89 12.22 -11.51 -5.22
CA LEU A 89 11.10 -12.20 -4.60
C LEU A 89 11.52 -12.94 -3.32
N ASP A 90 12.70 -13.54 -3.30
CA ASP A 90 13.17 -14.33 -2.15
C ASP A 90 13.42 -13.41 -0.94
N GLU A 91 13.99 -12.23 -1.15
CA GLU A 91 14.14 -11.20 -0.10
C GLU A 91 12.79 -10.73 0.42
N CYS A 92 11.80 -10.54 -0.47
CA CYS A 92 10.44 -10.17 -0.08
C CYS A 92 9.77 -11.25 0.77
N LEU A 93 9.85 -12.50 0.35
CA LEU A 93 9.24 -13.64 1.06
C LEU A 93 9.92 -13.89 2.40
N GLU A 94 11.25 -13.79 2.48
CA GLU A 94 11.98 -13.89 3.74
C GLU A 94 11.51 -12.83 4.74
N ALA A 95 11.39 -11.58 4.29
CA ALA A 95 10.90 -10.51 5.14
C ALA A 95 9.45 -10.74 5.59
N ALA A 96 8.59 -11.19 4.66
CA ALA A 96 7.18 -11.44 4.92
C ALA A 96 6.98 -12.56 5.96
N GLU A 97 7.70 -13.66 5.82
CA GLU A 97 7.66 -14.78 6.76
C GLU A 97 8.18 -14.38 8.15
N ALA A 98 9.37 -13.76 8.20
CA ALA A 98 10.02 -13.38 9.45
C ALA A 98 9.24 -12.32 10.24
N LEU A 99 8.55 -11.41 9.55
CA LEU A 99 7.76 -10.35 10.16
C LEU A 99 6.27 -10.71 10.31
N HIS A 100 5.85 -11.91 9.89
CA HIS A 100 4.47 -12.38 9.87
C HIS A 100 3.52 -11.41 9.13
N ALA A 101 3.99 -10.83 8.03
CA ALA A 101 3.17 -9.95 7.22
C ALA A 101 1.96 -10.70 6.61
N ARG A 102 0.84 -10.00 6.46
CA ARG A 102 -0.37 -10.58 5.85
C ARG A 102 -0.28 -10.65 4.33
N THR A 103 0.34 -9.61 3.74
CA THR A 103 0.40 -9.46 2.28
C THR A 103 1.79 -9.02 1.82
N LEU A 104 2.11 -9.44 0.60
CA LEU A 104 3.19 -8.91 -0.21
C LEU A 104 2.58 -8.05 -1.31
N ASN A 105 2.91 -6.75 -1.33
CA ASN A 105 2.53 -5.88 -2.44
C ASN A 105 3.42 -6.15 -3.66
N VAL A 106 2.79 -6.28 -4.83
CA VAL A 106 3.45 -6.43 -6.13
C VAL A 106 3.08 -5.24 -6.99
N ALA A 107 4.07 -4.44 -7.36
CA ALA A 107 3.90 -3.21 -8.12
C ALA A 107 4.69 -3.25 -9.44
N HIS A 108 4.07 -2.80 -10.53
CA HIS A 108 4.74 -2.67 -11.84
C HIS A 108 5.39 -1.28 -11.99
N PHE A 109 6.15 -0.87 -10.96
CA PHE A 109 6.74 0.46 -10.88
C PHE A 109 7.76 0.69 -12.01
N LEU A 110 7.60 1.77 -12.79
CA LEU A 110 8.38 2.08 -13.99
C LEU A 110 8.35 0.98 -15.07
N GLY A 111 7.39 0.07 -15.00
CA GLY A 111 7.29 -1.04 -15.92
C GLY A 111 6.75 -0.64 -17.30
N ASP A 112 7.04 -1.48 -18.31
CA ASP A 112 6.63 -1.30 -19.70
C ASP A 112 5.10 -1.34 -19.83
N PRO A 113 4.44 -0.25 -20.30
CA PRO A 113 2.99 -0.20 -20.45
C PRO A 113 2.44 -1.12 -21.55
N THR A 114 3.29 -1.67 -22.40
CA THR A 114 2.88 -2.51 -23.55
C THR A 114 2.79 -4.00 -23.21
N VAL A 115 3.16 -4.40 -21.99
CA VAL A 115 3.13 -5.80 -21.55
C VAL A 115 1.70 -6.35 -21.57
N LYS A 116 1.54 -7.55 -22.12
CA LYS A 116 0.25 -8.21 -22.22
C LYS A 116 -0.26 -8.63 -20.83
N ARG A 117 -1.52 -8.35 -20.53
CA ARG A 117 -2.17 -8.69 -19.26
C ARG A 117 -2.09 -10.18 -18.90
N ASN A 118 -2.17 -11.08 -19.88
CA ASN A 118 -2.01 -12.53 -19.62
C ASN A 118 -0.60 -12.86 -19.08
N ALA A 119 0.44 -12.18 -19.55
CA ALA A 119 1.79 -12.40 -19.04
C ALA A 119 1.93 -11.89 -17.61
N LEU A 120 1.37 -10.71 -17.32
CA LEU A 120 1.31 -10.15 -15.96
C LEU A 120 0.52 -11.08 -15.02
N ALA A 121 -0.65 -11.55 -15.44
CA ALA A 121 -1.48 -12.46 -14.64
C ALA A 121 -0.78 -13.78 -14.32
N SER A 122 -0.07 -14.37 -15.31
CA SER A 122 0.72 -15.57 -15.09
C SER A 122 1.85 -15.36 -14.09
N ALA A 123 2.55 -14.22 -14.16
CA ALA A 123 3.61 -13.88 -13.21
C ALA A 123 3.07 -13.60 -11.81
N VAL A 124 1.96 -12.87 -11.69
CA VAL A 124 1.29 -12.64 -10.40
C VAL A 124 0.86 -13.96 -9.75
N ARG A 125 0.31 -14.89 -10.53
CA ARG A 125 -0.02 -16.23 -10.04
C ARG A 125 1.22 -16.97 -9.51
N GLN A 126 2.35 -16.94 -10.22
CA GLN A 126 3.59 -17.57 -9.77
C GLN A 126 4.10 -16.97 -8.46
N VAL A 127 4.01 -15.64 -8.31
CA VAL A 127 4.33 -14.98 -7.03
C VAL A 127 3.39 -15.47 -5.92
N ALA A 128 2.09 -15.58 -6.21
CA ALA A 128 1.10 -16.02 -5.24
C ALA A 128 1.28 -17.49 -4.82
N ASP A 129 1.62 -18.37 -5.77
CA ASP A 129 1.96 -19.77 -5.47
C ASP A 129 3.15 -19.84 -4.47
N ARG A 130 4.20 -19.02 -4.69
CA ARG A 130 5.36 -18.92 -3.78
C ARG A 130 5.01 -18.28 -2.43
N ALA A 131 4.24 -17.20 -2.44
CA ALA A 131 3.82 -16.50 -1.23
C ALA A 131 2.95 -17.39 -0.32
N ALA A 132 2.12 -18.25 -0.91
CA ALA A 132 1.29 -19.21 -0.18
C ALA A 132 2.12 -20.23 0.62
N GLU A 133 3.33 -20.58 0.17
CA GLU A 133 4.23 -21.49 0.88
C GLU A 133 4.66 -20.95 2.26
N VAL A 134 4.69 -19.61 2.40
CA VAL A 134 5.01 -18.90 3.66
C VAL A 134 3.76 -18.27 4.30
N GLY A 135 2.56 -18.62 3.85
CA GLY A 135 1.30 -18.15 4.43
C GLY A 135 0.92 -16.70 4.12
N VAL A 136 1.50 -16.11 3.09
CA VAL A 136 1.32 -14.70 2.71
C VAL A 136 0.45 -14.60 1.47
N ARG A 137 -0.45 -13.60 1.43
CA ARG A 137 -1.24 -13.27 0.24
C ARG A 137 -0.52 -12.23 -0.61
N VAL A 138 -0.94 -12.08 -1.85
CA VAL A 138 -0.40 -11.09 -2.80
C VAL A 138 -1.43 -10.00 -3.07
N SER A 139 -1.06 -8.76 -2.84
CA SER A 139 -1.83 -7.60 -3.28
C SER A 139 -1.17 -6.97 -4.50
N LEU A 140 -1.96 -6.72 -5.54
CA LEU A 140 -1.49 -6.12 -6.79
C LEU A 140 -1.83 -4.63 -6.80
N GLU A 141 -0.81 -3.81 -6.95
CA GLU A 141 -0.97 -2.35 -7.04
C GLU A 141 -1.02 -1.88 -8.49
N PHE A 142 -1.97 -1.00 -8.81
CA PHE A 142 -2.04 -0.33 -10.10
C PHE A 142 -1.37 1.05 -10.04
N ILE A 143 -0.54 1.33 -11.04
CA ILE A 143 0.25 2.57 -11.13
C ILE A 143 0.07 3.19 -12.52
N PRO A 144 -0.40 4.44 -12.64
CA PRO A 144 -0.56 5.10 -13.93
C PRO A 144 0.74 5.09 -14.77
N GLY A 145 0.58 4.85 -16.08
CA GLY A 145 1.70 4.84 -17.02
C GLY A 145 2.48 3.52 -17.11
N THR A 146 2.02 2.46 -16.43
CA THR A 146 2.64 1.12 -16.45
C THR A 146 1.74 0.09 -17.14
N GLY A 147 2.14 -1.18 -17.16
CA GLY A 147 1.31 -2.29 -17.66
C GLY A 147 0.06 -2.57 -16.81
N ILE A 148 -0.03 -1.97 -15.62
CA ILE A 148 -1.18 -2.03 -14.70
C ILE A 148 -1.62 -0.60 -14.39
N PRO A 149 -2.18 0.13 -15.37
CA PRO A 149 -2.31 1.59 -15.26
C PRO A 149 -3.47 2.07 -14.38
N ASP A 150 -4.46 1.23 -14.11
CA ASP A 150 -5.71 1.60 -13.46
C ASP A 150 -6.38 0.40 -12.77
N LEU A 151 -7.44 0.69 -12.00
CA LEU A 151 -8.23 -0.30 -11.28
C LEU A 151 -8.79 -1.39 -12.21
N GLY A 152 -9.30 -1.03 -13.39
CA GLY A 152 -9.88 -2.00 -14.34
C GLY A 152 -8.83 -2.99 -14.85
N ALA A 153 -7.60 -2.53 -15.10
CA ALA A 153 -6.48 -3.39 -15.47
C ALA A 153 -6.08 -4.34 -14.32
N ALA A 154 -6.00 -3.83 -13.09
CA ALA A 154 -5.68 -4.63 -11.92
C ALA A 154 -6.75 -5.72 -11.67
N LEU A 155 -8.04 -5.36 -11.71
CA LEU A 155 -9.16 -6.31 -11.58
C LEU A 155 -9.14 -7.39 -12.68
N ASP A 156 -8.82 -7.02 -13.93
CA ASP A 156 -8.70 -7.99 -15.02
C ASP A 156 -7.53 -8.97 -14.80
N ILE A 157 -6.39 -8.48 -14.32
CA ILE A 157 -5.22 -9.32 -14.02
C ILE A 157 -5.50 -10.26 -12.85
N VAL A 158 -6.11 -9.76 -11.76
CA VAL A 158 -6.50 -10.58 -10.60
C VAL A 158 -7.44 -11.71 -11.02
N ARG A 159 -8.46 -11.40 -11.84
CA ARG A 159 -9.38 -12.43 -12.38
C ARG A 159 -8.66 -13.46 -13.23
N ARG A 160 -7.71 -13.06 -14.08
CA ARG A 160 -6.93 -13.96 -14.95
C ARG A 160 -5.91 -14.78 -14.17
N ALA A 161 -5.35 -14.25 -13.09
CA ALA A 161 -4.46 -14.99 -12.22
C ALA A 161 -5.18 -16.18 -11.59
N ASP A 162 -6.50 -16.07 -11.36
CA ASP A 162 -7.37 -17.14 -10.85
C ASP A 162 -6.74 -17.85 -9.64
N HIS A 163 -6.36 -17.07 -8.65
CA HIS A 163 -5.71 -17.57 -7.43
C HIS A 163 -6.33 -16.93 -6.19
N PRO A 164 -6.79 -17.70 -5.18
CA PRO A 164 -7.51 -17.17 -4.02
C PRO A 164 -6.67 -16.24 -3.13
N GLY A 165 -5.35 -16.37 -3.18
CA GLY A 165 -4.40 -15.51 -2.47
C GLY A 165 -4.04 -14.23 -3.21
N VAL A 166 -4.70 -13.89 -4.33
CA VAL A 166 -4.42 -12.66 -5.08
C VAL A 166 -5.58 -11.68 -4.94
N GLY A 167 -5.26 -10.46 -4.53
CA GLY A 167 -6.20 -9.35 -4.43
C GLY A 167 -5.56 -8.05 -4.90
N ILE A 168 -6.15 -6.94 -4.53
CA ILE A 168 -5.72 -5.59 -4.91
C ILE A 168 -5.22 -4.85 -3.66
N LEU A 169 -4.10 -4.15 -3.80
CA LEU A 169 -3.78 -2.98 -3.00
C LEU A 169 -4.40 -1.78 -3.72
N PHE A 170 -5.32 -1.13 -3.05
CA PHE A 170 -6.01 0.05 -3.58
C PHE A 170 -5.38 1.31 -3.02
N ASP A 171 -4.61 2.03 -3.84
CA ASP A 171 -4.08 3.35 -3.48
C ASP A 171 -4.99 4.45 -4.02
N THR A 172 -5.50 5.31 -3.13
CA THR A 172 -6.39 6.42 -3.47
C THR A 172 -5.73 7.43 -4.41
N TRP A 173 -4.44 7.68 -4.26
CA TRP A 173 -3.70 8.62 -5.09
C TRP A 173 -3.51 8.08 -6.52
N HIS A 174 -3.11 6.82 -6.67
CA HIS A 174 -3.01 6.16 -7.98
C HIS A 174 -4.36 6.06 -8.68
N PHE A 175 -5.41 5.73 -7.93
CA PHE A 175 -6.77 5.69 -8.46
C PHE A 175 -7.19 7.02 -9.07
N LEU A 176 -7.02 8.10 -8.32
CA LEU A 176 -7.37 9.44 -8.78
C LEU A 176 -6.46 9.92 -9.93
N ARG A 177 -5.18 9.54 -9.91
CA ARG A 177 -4.21 9.89 -10.97
C ARG A 177 -4.41 9.11 -12.26
N SER A 178 -5.03 7.94 -12.20
CA SER A 178 -5.45 7.18 -13.39
C SER A 178 -6.79 7.67 -13.98
N GLY A 179 -7.39 8.70 -13.39
CA GLY A 179 -8.71 9.21 -13.81
C GLY A 179 -9.87 8.43 -13.20
N GLY A 180 -9.61 7.67 -12.13
CA GLY A 180 -10.62 6.92 -11.40
C GLY A 180 -11.72 7.80 -10.81
N THR A 181 -12.94 7.30 -10.83
CA THR A 181 -14.12 7.97 -10.25
C THR A 181 -14.81 7.04 -9.25
N PRO A 182 -15.48 7.58 -8.21
CA PRO A 182 -16.18 6.76 -7.23
C PRO A 182 -17.15 5.72 -7.84
N THR A 183 -17.74 6.02 -8.99
CA THR A 183 -18.65 5.09 -9.69
C THR A 183 -17.96 3.81 -10.18
N GLN A 184 -16.65 3.85 -10.47
CA GLN A 184 -15.89 2.66 -10.87
C GLN A 184 -15.68 1.68 -9.71
N LEU A 185 -15.85 2.12 -8.45
CA LEU A 185 -15.74 1.25 -7.29
C LEU A 185 -16.85 0.18 -7.25
N ALA A 186 -17.94 0.38 -7.98
CA ALA A 186 -18.98 -0.64 -8.17
C ALA A 186 -18.49 -1.90 -8.92
N GLU A 187 -17.32 -1.83 -9.59
CA GLU A 187 -16.69 -2.99 -10.23
C GLU A 187 -15.95 -3.88 -9.22
N VAL A 188 -15.65 -3.36 -8.02
CA VAL A 188 -14.97 -4.10 -6.95
C VAL A 188 -15.99 -4.95 -6.21
N THR A 189 -15.68 -6.23 -6.04
CA THR A 189 -16.52 -7.16 -5.28
C THR A 189 -15.89 -7.51 -3.94
N HIS A 190 -16.69 -8.05 -3.02
CA HIS A 190 -16.23 -8.47 -1.70
C HIS A 190 -15.03 -9.43 -1.81
N GLY A 191 -14.01 -9.18 -1.00
CA GLY A 191 -12.82 -10.01 -0.91
C GLY A 191 -11.76 -9.77 -2.00
N GLN A 192 -11.96 -8.79 -2.89
CA GLN A 192 -10.96 -8.45 -3.91
C GLN A 192 -9.93 -7.42 -3.44
N VAL A 193 -10.24 -6.58 -2.46
CA VAL A 193 -9.29 -5.61 -1.90
C VAL A 193 -8.73 -6.17 -0.60
N PHE A 194 -7.42 -6.27 -0.53
CA PHE A 194 -6.70 -6.78 0.63
C PHE A 194 -6.11 -5.66 1.47
N GLU A 195 -5.71 -4.57 0.83
CA GLU A 195 -5.08 -3.41 1.47
C GLU A 195 -5.58 -2.12 0.80
N VAL A 196 -5.64 -1.04 1.57
CA VAL A 196 -5.95 0.30 1.06
C VAL A 196 -4.88 1.26 1.53
N GLN A 197 -4.28 1.99 0.60
CA GLN A 197 -3.40 3.12 0.91
C GLN A 197 -4.15 4.43 0.71
N ILE A 198 -4.10 5.29 1.72
CA ILE A 198 -4.78 6.57 1.70
C ILE A 198 -3.79 7.74 1.74
N SER A 199 -3.97 8.64 0.81
CA SER A 199 -3.42 9.99 0.81
C SER A 199 -4.38 10.91 0.09
N ASP A 200 -4.32 12.19 0.41
CA ASP A 200 -5.11 13.21 -0.27
C ASP A 200 -4.26 13.95 -1.30
N ARG A 201 -4.87 14.85 -2.03
CA ARG A 201 -4.22 15.71 -3.01
C ARG A 201 -5.05 16.92 -3.34
N VAL A 202 -4.39 17.98 -3.77
CA VAL A 202 -5.08 19.03 -4.51
C VAL A 202 -5.42 18.47 -5.89
N GLN A 203 -6.64 18.71 -6.38
CA GLN A 203 -7.02 18.30 -7.74
C GLN A 203 -6.07 18.99 -8.74
N PRO A 204 -5.35 18.20 -9.57
CA PRO A 204 -4.46 18.78 -10.56
C PRO A 204 -5.28 19.47 -11.65
N GLY A 205 -4.67 20.44 -12.30
CA GLY A 205 -5.16 20.93 -13.58
C GLY A 205 -5.26 19.81 -14.63
N ARG A 206 -6.14 19.99 -15.61
CA ARG A 206 -6.41 18.99 -16.66
C ARG A 206 -5.13 18.50 -17.39
N HIS A 207 -4.09 19.31 -17.41
CA HIS A 207 -2.84 19.07 -18.13
C HIS A 207 -1.63 18.84 -17.23
N ASP A 208 -1.83 18.73 -15.91
CA ASP A 208 -0.72 18.47 -15.01
C ASP A 208 -0.15 17.07 -15.23
N PRO A 209 1.15 16.94 -15.46
CA PRO A 209 1.77 15.65 -15.71
C PRO A 209 1.69 14.76 -14.46
N TYR A 210 1.57 13.45 -14.68
CA TYR A 210 1.81 12.49 -13.63
C TYR A 210 3.30 12.46 -13.29
N VAL A 211 3.62 12.73 -12.04
CA VAL A 211 4.97 12.57 -11.50
C VAL A 211 4.89 11.58 -10.35
N PRO A 212 5.53 10.41 -10.45
CA PRO A 212 5.49 9.42 -9.38
C PRO A 212 5.93 10.00 -8.05
N MET A 213 5.29 9.57 -6.96
CA MET A 213 5.67 9.85 -5.58
C MET A 213 5.70 11.34 -5.19
N THR A 214 4.89 12.18 -5.87
CA THR A 214 4.83 13.61 -5.58
C THR A 214 3.39 14.11 -5.47
N GLY A 215 3.17 15.13 -4.62
CA GLY A 215 1.89 15.79 -4.48
C GLY A 215 0.87 15.05 -3.62
N ARG A 216 1.32 14.11 -2.79
CA ARG A 216 0.49 13.50 -1.75
C ARG A 216 0.37 14.45 -0.57
N LEU A 217 -0.82 14.51 0.02
CA LEU A 217 -1.15 15.24 1.23
C LEU A 217 -1.68 14.26 2.29
N ALA A 218 -1.64 14.68 3.54
CA ALA A 218 -2.25 13.91 4.61
C ALA A 218 -3.77 13.78 4.38
N PRO A 219 -4.40 12.68 4.84
CA PRO A 219 -5.83 12.45 4.62
C PRO A 219 -6.68 13.61 5.13
N GLY A 220 -7.52 14.19 4.26
CA GLY A 220 -8.40 15.30 4.55
C GLY A 220 -7.79 16.70 4.36
N GLU A 221 -6.54 16.82 3.92
CA GLU A 221 -5.87 18.11 3.67
C GLU A 221 -5.94 18.55 2.20
N GLY A 222 -6.42 17.68 1.33
CA GLY A 222 -6.61 17.97 -0.08
C GLY A 222 -8.06 18.32 -0.43
N THR A 223 -8.34 18.17 -1.71
CA THR A 223 -9.68 18.39 -2.27
C THR A 223 -10.21 17.16 -3.02
N ALA A 224 -9.51 16.04 -2.93
CA ALA A 224 -9.92 14.81 -3.58
C ALA A 224 -11.08 14.13 -2.82
N PRO A 225 -11.96 13.38 -3.49
CA PRO A 225 -13.12 12.74 -2.86
C PRO A 225 -12.73 11.45 -2.09
N ILE A 226 -11.60 11.47 -1.34
CA ILE A 226 -11.08 10.27 -0.67
C ILE A 226 -12.04 9.73 0.39
N ALA A 227 -12.83 10.58 1.05
CA ALA A 227 -13.83 10.17 2.02
C ALA A 227 -14.95 9.33 1.37
N GLU A 228 -15.38 9.68 0.16
CA GLU A 228 -16.36 8.93 -0.61
C GLU A 228 -15.78 7.58 -1.06
N ILE A 229 -14.54 7.59 -1.53
CA ILE A 229 -13.81 6.38 -1.95
C ILE A 229 -13.68 5.41 -0.77
N VAL A 230 -13.19 5.87 0.38
CA VAL A 230 -13.00 5.02 1.57
C VAL A 230 -14.31 4.44 2.07
N ARG A 231 -15.40 5.24 2.08
CA ARG A 231 -16.74 4.72 2.44
C ARG A 231 -17.22 3.64 1.48
N ALA A 232 -17.05 3.84 0.17
CA ALA A 232 -17.43 2.85 -0.83
C ALA A 232 -16.61 1.55 -0.69
N LEU A 233 -15.31 1.64 -0.45
CA LEU A 233 -14.46 0.48 -0.19
C LEU A 233 -14.83 -0.23 1.13
N GLY A 234 -15.22 0.51 2.17
CA GLY A 234 -15.66 -0.06 3.44
C GLY A 234 -16.89 -0.97 3.32
N VAL A 235 -17.71 -0.81 2.29
CA VAL A 235 -18.85 -1.71 2.02
C VAL A 235 -18.39 -3.08 1.52
N VAL A 236 -17.34 -3.11 0.67
CA VAL A 236 -16.85 -4.34 0.01
C VAL A 236 -15.65 -4.96 0.72
N ALA A 237 -15.00 -4.20 1.58
CA ALA A 237 -13.84 -4.63 2.37
C ALA A 237 -13.90 -4.00 3.79
N PRO A 238 -14.86 -4.40 4.65
CA PRO A 238 -15.09 -3.74 5.94
C PRO A 238 -13.94 -3.88 6.93
N ASP A 239 -13.15 -4.93 6.81
CA ASP A 239 -12.04 -5.24 7.73
C ASP A 239 -10.68 -4.79 7.16
N VAL A 240 -10.68 -4.02 6.07
CA VAL A 240 -9.44 -3.58 5.44
C VAL A 240 -8.70 -2.56 6.31
N VAL A 241 -7.39 -2.69 6.39
CA VAL A 241 -6.54 -1.70 7.05
C VAL A 241 -6.28 -0.52 6.10
N LEU A 242 -6.38 0.70 6.63
CA LEU A 242 -6.08 1.93 5.90
C LEU A 242 -4.62 2.33 6.17
N GLY A 243 -3.73 2.05 5.24
CA GLY A 243 -2.34 2.50 5.27
C GLY A 243 -2.24 3.98 4.91
N VAL A 244 -1.72 4.80 5.79
CA VAL A 244 -1.42 6.21 5.46
C VAL A 244 -0.13 6.24 4.67
N GLU A 245 -0.20 6.70 3.42
CA GLU A 245 0.94 6.74 2.52
C GLU A 245 1.14 8.12 1.90
N VAL A 246 2.02 8.88 2.51
CA VAL A 246 2.36 10.23 2.06
C VAL A 246 3.86 10.31 1.83
N PHE A 247 4.28 10.01 0.60
CA PHE A 247 5.66 10.26 0.21
C PHE A 247 5.90 11.75 0.10
N THR A 248 6.94 12.24 0.76
CA THR A 248 7.39 13.63 0.65
C THR A 248 8.91 13.66 0.49
N ALA A 249 9.39 14.55 -0.38
CA ALA A 249 10.83 14.73 -0.60
C ALA A 249 11.49 15.48 0.56
N ASP A 250 10.75 16.38 1.20
CA ASP A 250 11.19 17.18 2.33
C ASP A 250 10.52 16.66 3.61
N ILE A 251 11.11 15.61 4.17
CA ILE A 251 10.71 15.14 5.48
C ILE A 251 11.44 16.02 6.48
N GLY A 252 10.68 16.83 7.22
CA GLY A 252 11.16 17.54 8.38
C GLY A 252 11.57 16.57 9.51
N ASP A 253 11.34 16.95 10.73
CA ASP A 253 11.51 16.04 11.85
C ASP A 253 10.54 14.84 11.74
N PRO A 254 11.01 13.59 11.81
CA PRO A 254 10.17 12.40 11.68
C PRO A 254 9.05 12.31 12.74
N GLU A 255 9.30 12.77 13.96
CA GLU A 255 8.30 12.77 15.03
C GLU A 255 7.19 13.79 14.74
N GLU A 256 7.55 14.98 14.27
CA GLU A 256 6.59 16.01 13.87
C GLU A 256 5.77 15.53 12.65
N THR A 257 6.42 14.90 11.68
CA THR A 257 5.76 14.33 10.50
C THR A 257 4.71 13.29 10.91
N VAL A 258 5.07 12.33 11.76
CA VAL A 258 4.14 11.28 12.20
C VAL A 258 3.05 11.84 13.09
N ALA A 259 3.34 12.82 13.95
CA ALA A 259 2.33 13.49 14.76
C ALA A 259 1.29 14.22 13.87
N HIS A 260 1.74 14.89 12.83
CA HIS A 260 0.89 15.55 11.83
C HIS A 260 0.00 14.54 11.08
N LEU A 261 0.59 13.48 10.50
CA LEU A 261 -0.15 12.43 9.80
C LEU A 261 -1.18 11.76 10.71
N SER A 262 -0.81 11.50 11.96
CA SER A 262 -1.71 10.94 12.97
C SER A 262 -2.89 11.85 13.27
N ALA A 263 -2.66 13.15 13.46
CA ALA A 263 -3.73 14.12 13.72
C ALA A 263 -4.70 14.22 12.53
N ALA A 264 -4.16 14.36 11.32
CA ALA A 264 -4.95 14.42 10.08
C ALA A 264 -5.77 13.14 9.88
N THR A 265 -5.16 11.97 10.05
CA THR A 265 -5.84 10.67 9.91
C THR A 265 -7.00 10.53 10.91
N ARG A 266 -6.81 10.90 12.18
CA ARG A 266 -7.88 10.87 13.17
C ARG A 266 -9.05 11.80 12.83
N MET A 267 -8.76 12.97 12.28
CA MET A 267 -9.80 13.91 11.83
C MET A 267 -10.55 13.33 10.63
N PHE A 268 -9.83 12.77 9.67
CA PHE A 268 -10.39 12.14 8.49
C PHE A 268 -11.31 10.98 8.85
N LEU A 269 -10.86 10.03 9.68
CA LEU A 269 -11.66 8.88 10.11
C LEU A 269 -12.96 9.29 10.80
N ARG A 270 -12.92 10.33 11.65
CA ARG A 270 -14.14 10.87 12.27
C ARG A 270 -15.12 11.45 11.26
N SER A 271 -14.63 12.04 10.18
CA SER A 271 -15.48 12.62 9.13
C SER A 271 -16.08 11.60 8.17
N THR A 272 -15.49 10.41 8.09
CA THR A 272 -15.92 9.34 7.18
C THR A 272 -16.86 8.34 7.82
N GLU A 273 -16.99 8.32 9.14
CA GLU A 273 -17.70 7.26 9.91
C GLU A 273 -17.17 5.85 9.61
N PHE A 274 -15.94 5.75 9.12
CA PHE A 274 -15.30 4.48 8.79
C PHE A 274 -15.11 3.67 10.07
N GLY A 275 -15.60 2.41 10.08
CA GLY A 275 -15.55 1.53 11.24
C GLY A 275 -16.67 1.73 12.28
N SER A 276 -17.59 2.66 12.08
CA SER A 276 -18.83 2.67 12.85
C SER A 276 -19.72 1.51 12.40
N PRO A 277 -20.15 0.62 13.29
CA PRO A 277 -21.14 -0.39 12.92
C PRO A 277 -22.36 0.35 12.39
N ALA A 278 -22.80 0.00 11.17
CA ALA A 278 -24.02 0.56 10.58
C ALA A 278 -25.13 0.46 11.62
N GLY A 279 -25.65 1.61 12.05
CA GLY A 279 -26.71 1.67 13.02
C GLY A 279 -27.87 0.81 12.53
N ILE A 280 -28.20 -0.21 13.29
CA ILE A 280 -29.43 -0.99 13.11
C ILE A 280 -30.55 0.04 13.31
N VAL A 281 -31.08 0.55 12.20
CA VAL A 281 -32.37 1.26 12.23
C VAL A 281 -33.42 0.18 12.52
N GLU A 282 -33.83 0.07 13.75
CA GLU A 282 -35.00 -0.73 14.09
C GLU A 282 -36.20 -0.12 13.33
N PRO A 283 -36.96 -0.93 12.58
CA PRO A 283 -38.17 -0.43 11.95
C PRO A 283 -39.20 -0.18 13.06
N SER A 284 -39.65 1.07 13.14
CA SER A 284 -40.77 1.53 13.96
C SER A 284 -42.10 0.96 13.53
#